data_6d51f0b7530987a6624e6da6ec062e33
#
_entry.id   6d51f0b7530987a6624e6da6ec062e33
#
_cell.length_a   1.000
_cell.length_b   1.000
_cell.length_c   1.000
_cell.angle_alpha   90.00
_cell.angle_beta   90.00
_cell.angle_gamma   90.00
#
_symmetry.space_group_name_H-M   'P 1'
#
loop_
_entity.id
_entity.type
_entity.pdbx_description
1 polymer ?
#
loop_
_entity_poly.entity_id
_entity_poly.type
_entity_poly.pdbx_seq_one_letter_code
_entity_poly.pdbx_strand_id
1 'polypeptide(L)'
;VSRISQYANTQNKVNDADFTANNPALIEIEKFSRFVLSPITPENNMQTNWFFERARGQYKTLRSKEGFTKSRLAAFDLKYPKKQMFTKVELAKYINAWQEVYNGKSLVIGPHIVVRGNEKNYARFMNYNLPEIKHIDVAYFEDAIAKAILFKAADKRYGTKVSGNQIGELKQVVVPYTLSLLNIITAGKLDLYKIWKNQHISMALSDFI
;
A
#
# COMPACT_ATOMS: atom_id res chain seq x y z
N VAL A 1 -16.49 -30.89 26.02
CA VAL A 1 -15.06 -30.65 25.69
C VAL A 1 -14.86 -30.38 24.22
N SER A 2 -15.54 -31.12 23.29
CA SER A 2 -15.35 -30.98 21.84
C SER A 2 -15.75 -29.60 21.25
N ARG A 3 -16.79 -28.94 21.80
CA ARG A 3 -17.25 -27.63 21.32
C ARG A 3 -16.26 -26.50 21.65
N ILE A 4 -15.62 -26.53 22.82
CA ILE A 4 -14.61 -25.54 23.21
C ILE A 4 -13.39 -25.65 22.30
N SER A 5 -12.98 -26.85 21.93
CA SER A 5 -11.86 -27.09 21.01
C SER A 5 -12.16 -26.60 19.60
N GLN A 6 -13.39 -26.76 19.11
CA GLN A 6 -13.83 -26.22 17.80
C GLN A 6 -13.82 -24.70 17.76
N TYR A 7 -14.27 -24.03 18.82
CA TYR A 7 -14.26 -22.56 18.89
C TYR A 7 -12.86 -21.97 19.09
N ALA A 8 -11.97 -22.67 19.80
CA ALA A 8 -10.58 -22.25 19.96
C ALA A 8 -9.78 -22.36 18.64
N ASN A 9 -10.10 -23.31 17.77
CA ASN A 9 -9.46 -23.47 16.46
C ASN A 9 -9.98 -22.49 15.38
N THR A 10 -11.09 -21.79 15.61
CA THR A 10 -11.61 -20.75 14.70
C THR A 10 -11.14 -19.35 15.06
N GLN A 11 -10.35 -19.16 16.10
CA GLN A 11 -9.70 -17.88 16.34
C GLN A 11 -8.73 -17.61 15.20
N ASN A 12 -9.00 -16.52 14.47
CA ASN A 12 -8.06 -16.03 13.46
C ASN A 12 -6.68 -15.91 14.11
N LYS A 13 -5.69 -16.59 13.53
CA LYS A 13 -4.31 -16.52 13.99
C LYS A 13 -3.92 -15.06 14.08
N VAL A 14 -3.69 -14.57 15.30
CA VAL A 14 -3.22 -13.21 15.52
C VAL A 14 -1.79 -13.13 15.00
N ASN A 15 -1.55 -12.18 14.14
CA ASN A 15 -0.28 -11.99 13.49
C ASN A 15 0.50 -10.86 14.19
N ASP A 16 1.84 -10.91 14.16
CA ASP A 16 2.68 -9.83 14.68
C ASP A 16 2.29 -8.45 14.10
N ALA A 17 1.87 -8.43 12.85
CA ALA A 17 1.35 -7.23 12.22
C ALA A 17 0.06 -6.70 12.90
N ASP A 18 -0.76 -7.54 13.52
CA ASP A 18 -2.00 -7.10 14.17
C ASP A 18 -1.70 -6.28 15.43
N PHE A 19 -0.62 -6.57 16.15
CA PHE A 19 -0.18 -5.81 17.32
C PHE A 19 0.23 -4.37 17.00
N THR A 20 0.65 -4.10 15.77
CA THR A 20 1.05 -2.76 15.34
C THR A 20 -0.12 -1.84 15.00
N ALA A 21 -1.34 -2.36 15.00
CA ALA A 21 -2.53 -1.58 14.61
C ALA A 21 -2.71 -0.28 15.42
N ASN A 22 -2.25 -0.24 16.67
CA ASN A 22 -2.36 0.93 17.53
C ASN A 22 -1.15 1.90 17.44
N ASN A 23 -0.26 1.72 16.46
CA ASN A 23 0.84 2.64 16.24
C ASN A 23 0.28 4.03 15.85
N PRO A 24 0.72 5.13 16.53
CA PRO A 24 0.24 6.48 16.29
C PRO A 24 0.35 6.92 14.82
N ALA A 25 1.45 6.59 14.15
CA ALA A 25 1.67 6.93 12.75
C ALA A 25 0.61 6.29 11.84
N LEU A 26 0.26 5.02 12.09
CA LEU A 26 -0.78 4.32 11.33
C LEU A 26 -2.18 4.87 11.62
N ILE A 27 -2.43 5.35 12.83
CA ILE A 27 -3.69 6.03 13.20
C ILE A 27 -3.83 7.34 12.42
N GLU A 28 -2.77 8.13 12.32
CA GLU A 28 -2.79 9.38 11.54
C GLU A 28 -3.02 9.11 10.05
N ILE A 29 -2.34 8.12 9.47
CA ILE A 29 -2.56 7.72 8.06
C ILE A 29 -4.02 7.26 7.85
N GLU A 30 -4.60 6.53 8.81
CA GLU A 30 -6.01 6.15 8.75
C GLU A 30 -6.93 7.38 8.73
N LYS A 31 -6.70 8.37 9.58
CA LYS A 31 -7.47 9.62 9.59
C LYS A 31 -7.41 10.29 8.22
N PHE A 32 -6.22 10.50 7.67
CA PHE A 32 -6.07 11.10 6.33
C PHE A 32 -6.82 10.31 5.26
N SER A 33 -6.79 8.99 5.31
CA SER A 33 -7.49 8.13 4.36
C SER A 33 -9.01 8.28 4.38
N ARG A 34 -9.59 8.87 5.44
CA ARG A 34 -11.04 9.08 5.56
C ARG A 34 -11.51 10.43 5.05
N PHE A 35 -10.66 11.45 5.04
CA PHE A 35 -11.06 12.79 4.62
C PHE A 35 -10.32 13.36 3.41
N VAL A 36 -9.12 12.87 3.10
CA VAL A 36 -8.40 13.32 1.89
C VAL A 36 -9.06 12.68 0.67
N LEU A 37 -9.59 13.54 -0.19
CA LEU A 37 -10.23 13.15 -1.44
C LEU A 37 -9.20 13.06 -2.55
N SER A 38 -9.28 12.03 -3.37
CA SER A 38 -8.47 11.94 -4.59
C SER A 38 -8.85 13.07 -5.56
N PRO A 39 -7.89 13.61 -6.30
CA PRO A 39 -8.17 14.58 -7.34
C PRO A 39 -9.13 14.05 -8.41
N ILE A 40 -9.93 14.95 -8.98
CA ILE A 40 -10.71 14.65 -10.18
C ILE A 40 -9.75 14.54 -11.36
N THR A 41 -9.94 13.52 -12.18
CA THR A 41 -9.16 13.28 -13.40
C THR A 41 -10.07 13.19 -14.62
N PRO A 42 -9.55 13.34 -15.84
CA PRO A 42 -10.36 13.15 -17.05
C PRO A 42 -11.06 11.80 -17.13
N GLU A 43 -10.45 10.75 -16.53
CA GLU A 43 -11.00 9.40 -16.51
C GLU A 43 -11.97 9.16 -15.36
N ASN A 44 -11.96 10.04 -14.36
CA ASN A 44 -12.84 9.92 -13.19
C ASN A 44 -13.24 11.29 -12.68
N ASN A 45 -14.44 11.72 -13.04
CA ASN A 45 -15.04 12.98 -12.62
C ASN A 45 -15.57 12.99 -11.18
N MET A 46 -15.38 11.91 -10.44
CA MET A 46 -15.80 11.79 -9.04
C MET A 46 -14.58 11.73 -8.12
N GLN A 47 -14.66 12.47 -7.03
CA GLN A 47 -13.68 12.35 -5.93
C GLN A 47 -13.95 11.10 -5.12
N THR A 48 -12.89 10.36 -4.83
CA THR A 48 -12.93 9.11 -4.06
C THR A 48 -11.92 9.19 -2.91
N ASN A 49 -12.03 8.27 -1.95
CA ASN A 49 -11.04 8.14 -0.89
C ASN A 49 -10.22 6.86 -1.08
N TRP A 50 -8.92 6.99 -0.91
CA TRP A 50 -8.06 5.83 -0.72
C TRP A 50 -8.26 5.27 0.68
N PHE A 51 -8.74 4.03 0.76
CA PHE A 51 -9.06 3.41 2.05
C PHE A 51 -7.84 2.69 2.62
N PHE A 52 -7.31 3.20 3.72
CA PHE A 52 -6.27 2.52 4.48
C PHE A 52 -6.90 1.56 5.51
N GLU A 53 -6.61 0.26 5.35
CA GLU A 53 -7.01 -0.78 6.28
C GLU A 53 -5.92 -0.99 7.34
N ARG A 54 -6.03 -0.29 8.47
CA ARG A 54 -5.10 -0.38 9.60
C ARG A 54 -5.29 -1.67 10.39
N ALA A 55 -6.53 -2.08 10.62
CA ALA A 55 -6.88 -3.33 11.25
C ALA A 55 -7.53 -4.28 10.23
N ARG A 56 -7.19 -5.56 10.33
CA ARG A 56 -7.67 -6.59 9.39
C ARG A 56 -9.19 -6.61 9.29
N GLY A 57 -9.72 -6.57 8.07
CA GLY A 57 -11.16 -6.65 7.79
C GLY A 57 -11.93 -5.36 8.03
N GLN A 58 -11.25 -4.26 8.38
CA GLN A 58 -11.87 -2.97 8.67
C GLN A 58 -12.68 -2.44 7.49
N TYR A 59 -12.17 -2.60 6.25
CA TYR A 59 -12.92 -2.24 5.05
C TYR A 59 -14.23 -3.02 4.93
N LYS A 60 -14.17 -4.34 5.10
CA LYS A 60 -15.35 -5.20 5.01
C LYS A 60 -16.37 -4.88 6.10
N THR A 61 -15.91 -4.66 7.31
CA THR A 61 -16.76 -4.30 8.45
C THR A 61 -17.46 -2.97 8.22
N LEU A 62 -16.73 -1.93 7.79
CA LEU A 62 -17.30 -0.62 7.51
C LEU A 62 -18.30 -0.68 6.35
N ARG A 63 -17.93 -1.38 5.27
CA ARG A 63 -18.80 -1.61 4.12
C ARG A 63 -20.12 -2.28 4.49
N SER A 64 -20.08 -3.28 5.38
CA SER A 64 -21.30 -3.95 5.86
C SER A 64 -22.14 -3.05 6.77
N LYS A 65 -21.48 -2.24 7.60
CA LYS A 65 -22.16 -1.34 8.54
C LYS A 65 -22.84 -0.17 7.82
N GLU A 66 -22.18 0.45 6.87
CA GLU A 66 -22.71 1.61 6.14
C GLU A 66 -23.60 1.19 4.96
N GLY A 67 -23.30 0.05 4.33
CA GLY A 67 -23.96 -0.47 3.13
C GLY A 67 -25.15 -1.39 3.39
N PHE A 68 -26.00 -1.09 4.41
CA PHE A 68 -27.12 -1.95 4.77
C PHE A 68 -28.30 -1.94 3.77
N THR A 69 -28.31 -1.02 2.80
CA THR A 69 -29.20 -1.04 1.63
C THR A 69 -28.38 -1.06 0.34
N LYS A 70 -28.98 -1.52 -0.74
CA LYS A 70 -28.32 -1.52 -2.07
C LYS A 70 -27.79 -0.13 -2.48
N SER A 71 -28.59 0.92 -2.23
CA SER A 71 -28.19 2.30 -2.55
C SER A 71 -27.01 2.76 -1.69
N ARG A 72 -27.02 2.50 -0.39
CA ARG A 72 -25.91 2.86 0.50
C ARG A 72 -24.66 2.06 0.21
N LEU A 73 -24.83 0.78 -0.14
CA LEU A 73 -23.71 -0.05 -0.57
C LEU A 73 -23.04 0.49 -1.83
N ALA A 74 -23.84 0.89 -2.83
CA ALA A 74 -23.33 1.53 -4.03
C ALA A 74 -22.62 2.86 -3.72
N ALA A 75 -23.17 3.68 -2.83
CA ALA A 75 -22.56 4.93 -2.39
C ALA A 75 -21.22 4.69 -1.65
N PHE A 76 -21.16 3.67 -0.80
CA PHE A 76 -19.90 3.27 -0.14
C PHE A 76 -18.85 2.83 -1.18
N ASP A 77 -19.22 1.98 -2.12
CA ASP A 77 -18.31 1.45 -3.14
C ASP A 77 -17.82 2.56 -4.11
N LEU A 78 -18.65 3.58 -4.36
CA LEU A 78 -18.24 4.78 -5.09
C LEU A 78 -17.25 5.62 -4.29
N LYS A 79 -17.52 5.85 -3.01
CA LYS A 79 -16.64 6.62 -2.12
C LYS A 79 -15.30 5.93 -1.88
N TYR A 80 -15.31 4.63 -1.65
CA TYR A 80 -14.15 3.79 -1.33
C TYR A 80 -13.99 2.65 -2.34
N PRO A 81 -13.55 2.93 -3.57
CA PRO A 81 -13.36 1.88 -4.57
C PRO A 81 -12.39 0.81 -4.08
N LYS A 82 -12.74 -0.46 -4.25
CA LYS A 82 -11.91 -1.58 -3.80
C LYS A 82 -10.47 -1.53 -4.35
N LYS A 83 -10.27 -1.02 -5.56
CA LYS A 83 -8.94 -0.83 -6.18
C LYS A 83 -8.07 0.20 -5.45
N GLN A 84 -8.67 1.11 -4.68
CA GLN A 84 -8.01 2.14 -3.88
C GLN A 84 -7.89 1.75 -2.39
N MET A 85 -8.23 0.52 -2.04
CA MET A 85 -7.99 -0.01 -0.71
C MET A 85 -6.57 -0.57 -0.60
N PHE A 86 -5.92 -0.32 0.53
CA PHE A 86 -4.61 -0.87 0.86
C PHE A 86 -4.48 -1.11 2.36
N THR A 87 -3.70 -2.12 2.70
CA THR A 87 -3.44 -2.53 4.08
C THR A 87 -2.15 -1.90 4.61
N LYS A 88 -1.92 -1.99 5.91
CA LYS A 88 -0.66 -1.56 6.54
C LYS A 88 0.57 -2.32 6.00
N VAL A 89 0.42 -3.59 5.64
CA VAL A 89 1.51 -4.37 5.03
C VAL A 89 1.80 -3.89 3.61
N GLU A 90 0.76 -3.54 2.86
CA GLU A 90 0.92 -2.96 1.52
C GLU A 90 1.53 -1.56 1.59
N LEU A 91 1.13 -0.72 2.55
CA LEU A 91 1.78 0.58 2.80
C LEU A 91 3.29 0.39 3.03
N ALA A 92 3.67 -0.55 3.87
CA ALA A 92 5.07 -0.86 4.13
C ALA A 92 5.81 -1.29 2.84
N LYS A 93 5.16 -2.08 1.98
CA LYS A 93 5.73 -2.46 0.67
C LYS A 93 5.98 -1.25 -0.21
N TYR A 94 5.01 -0.35 -0.31
CA TYR A 94 5.10 0.84 -1.17
C TYR A 94 6.22 1.78 -0.72
N ILE A 95 6.31 2.04 0.58
CA ILE A 95 7.35 2.90 1.14
C ILE A 95 8.72 2.22 1.04
N ASN A 96 8.81 0.94 1.41
CA ASN A 96 10.08 0.22 1.40
C ASN A 96 10.65 0.03 -0.01
N ALA A 97 9.78 -0.15 -1.02
CA ALA A 97 10.21 -0.26 -2.42
C ALA A 97 10.82 1.04 -2.97
N TRP A 98 10.51 2.18 -2.36
CA TRP A 98 11.04 3.50 -2.74
C TRP A 98 12.35 3.86 -2.06
N GLN A 99 13.00 2.94 -1.37
CA GLN A 99 14.30 3.19 -0.75
C GLN A 99 15.42 3.29 -1.77
N GLU A 100 16.41 4.14 -1.49
CA GLU A 100 17.67 4.12 -2.21
C GLU A 100 18.46 2.85 -1.85
N VAL A 101 18.89 2.13 -2.88
CA VAL A 101 19.73 0.94 -2.70
C VAL A 101 21.18 1.32 -2.38
N TYR A 102 21.64 2.45 -2.91
CA TYR A 102 23.04 2.92 -2.81
C TYR A 102 23.09 4.38 -2.34
N ASN A 103 22.91 4.59 -1.05
CA ASN A 103 23.03 5.93 -0.44
C ASN A 103 24.30 6.10 0.40
N GLY A 104 25.30 5.22 0.22
CA GLY A 104 26.52 5.18 1.03
C GLY A 104 26.33 4.59 2.43
N LYS A 105 25.15 4.13 2.78
CA LYS A 105 24.83 3.46 4.03
C LYS A 105 24.46 2.00 3.78
N SER A 106 24.77 1.14 4.74
CA SER A 106 24.23 -0.23 4.72
C SER A 106 22.72 -0.19 4.85
N LEU A 107 22.02 -0.83 3.91
CA LEU A 107 20.58 -1.00 4.03
C LEU A 107 20.28 -2.02 5.14
N VAL A 108 19.53 -1.60 6.14
CA VAL A 108 19.04 -2.50 7.20
C VAL A 108 17.99 -3.43 6.63
N ILE A 109 17.16 -2.92 5.71
CA ILE A 109 16.11 -3.67 5.03
C ILE A 109 16.22 -3.39 3.53
N GLY A 110 16.44 -4.42 2.73
CA GLY A 110 16.39 -4.29 1.28
C GLY A 110 14.96 -4.04 0.77
N PRO A 111 14.80 -3.41 -0.41
CA PRO A 111 13.49 -3.05 -0.95
C PRO A 111 12.52 -4.24 -1.06
N HIS A 112 13.03 -5.42 -1.37
CA HIS A 112 12.24 -6.64 -1.56
C HIS A 112 11.79 -7.32 -0.27
N ILE A 113 12.38 -6.99 0.88
CA ILE A 113 12.18 -7.74 2.14
C ILE A 113 10.71 -7.72 2.55
N VAL A 114 10.07 -6.55 2.55
CA VAL A 114 8.65 -6.43 2.92
C VAL A 114 7.75 -7.00 1.83
N VAL A 115 8.15 -6.94 0.56
CA VAL A 115 7.35 -7.43 -0.58
C VAL A 115 7.23 -8.95 -0.58
N ARG A 116 8.33 -9.65 -0.35
CA ARG A 116 8.32 -11.11 -0.17
C ARG A 116 7.64 -11.52 1.14
N GLY A 117 7.34 -10.55 1.96
CA GLY A 117 7.23 -10.69 3.37
C GLY A 117 6.14 -11.58 3.89
N ASN A 118 6.61 -12.28 4.85
CA ASN A 118 5.84 -12.66 6.00
C ASN A 118 5.84 -11.48 7.00
N GLU A 119 5.15 -11.66 8.08
CA GLU A 119 4.97 -10.68 9.14
C GLU A 119 6.27 -10.22 9.81
N LYS A 120 7.31 -11.07 9.86
CA LYS A 120 8.63 -10.70 10.39
C LYS A 120 9.26 -9.55 9.62
N ASN A 121 9.07 -9.54 8.31
CA ASN A 121 9.59 -8.45 7.46
C ASN A 121 8.80 -7.17 7.68
N TYR A 122 7.49 -7.26 7.91
CA TYR A 122 6.70 -6.11 8.31
C TYR A 122 7.15 -5.55 9.67
N ALA A 123 7.43 -6.40 10.65
CA ALA A 123 7.95 -5.97 11.94
C ALA A 123 9.31 -5.24 11.80
N ARG A 124 10.19 -5.68 10.91
CA ARG A 124 11.43 -4.96 10.59
C ARG A 124 11.15 -3.58 10.01
N PHE A 125 10.21 -3.46 9.08
CA PHE A 125 9.79 -2.14 8.58
C PHE A 125 9.32 -1.23 9.70
N MET A 126 8.47 -1.72 10.60
CA MET A 126 7.97 -0.98 11.74
C MET A 126 9.08 -0.50 12.69
N ASN A 127 10.12 -1.30 12.85
CA ASN A 127 11.22 -1.00 13.79
C ASN A 127 12.29 -0.08 13.19
N TYR A 128 12.51 -0.12 11.89
CA TYR A 128 13.65 0.56 11.26
C TYR A 128 13.25 1.69 10.31
N ASN A 129 12.15 1.53 9.56
CA ASN A 129 11.76 2.52 8.56
C ASN A 129 10.71 3.50 9.10
N LEU A 130 9.70 3.00 9.79
CA LEU A 130 8.64 3.85 10.31
C LEU A 130 9.12 4.90 11.31
N PRO A 131 10.06 4.62 12.23
CA PRO A 131 10.59 5.61 13.17
C PRO A 131 11.30 6.79 12.50
N GLU A 132 11.80 6.63 11.27
CA GLU A 132 12.41 7.70 10.48
C GLU A 132 11.37 8.72 9.96
N ILE A 133 10.09 8.38 9.99
CA ILE A 133 9.00 9.25 9.57
C ILE A 133 8.69 10.21 10.73
N LYS A 134 9.23 11.41 10.66
CA LYS A 134 9.11 12.40 11.73
C LYS A 134 7.78 13.14 11.73
N HIS A 135 7.13 13.24 10.57
CA HIS A 135 5.91 14.01 10.41
C HIS A 135 4.98 13.32 9.42
N ILE A 136 3.72 13.13 9.84
CA ILE A 136 2.67 12.57 9.00
C ILE A 136 1.60 13.62 8.84
N ASP A 137 1.51 14.18 7.65
CA ASP A 137 0.55 15.19 7.23
C ASP A 137 -0.16 14.77 5.94
N VAL A 138 -0.94 15.66 5.38
CA VAL A 138 -1.62 15.44 4.10
C VAL A 138 -0.62 15.18 2.98
N ALA A 139 0.48 15.93 2.93
CA ALA A 139 1.50 15.75 1.90
C ALA A 139 2.17 14.38 1.98
N TYR A 140 2.46 13.90 3.20
CA TYR A 140 2.96 12.54 3.40
C TYR A 140 1.96 11.47 2.91
N PHE A 141 0.66 11.67 3.20
CA PHE A 141 -0.38 10.74 2.75
C PHE A 141 -0.48 10.72 1.22
N GLU A 142 -0.51 11.89 0.57
CA GLU A 142 -0.54 12.03 -0.89
C GLU A 142 0.68 11.36 -1.55
N ASP A 143 1.87 11.55 -0.98
CA ASP A 143 3.11 10.92 -1.39
C ASP A 143 3.06 9.39 -1.26
N ALA A 144 2.54 8.88 -0.14
CA ALA A 144 2.35 7.44 0.07
C ALA A 144 1.38 6.83 -0.95
N ILE A 145 0.31 7.56 -1.32
CA ILE A 145 -0.62 7.12 -2.36
C ILE A 145 0.04 7.15 -3.75
N ALA A 146 0.83 8.17 -4.06
CA ALA A 146 1.60 8.22 -5.30
C ALA A 146 2.53 7.01 -5.44
N LYS A 147 3.23 6.64 -4.36
CA LYS A 147 4.04 5.41 -4.30
C LYS A 147 3.20 4.14 -4.48
N ALA A 148 1.98 4.12 -3.92
CA ALA A 148 1.05 3.00 -4.13
C ALA A 148 0.63 2.87 -5.60
N ILE A 149 0.32 3.99 -6.27
CA ILE A 149 -0.04 4.02 -7.70
C ILE A 149 1.13 3.51 -8.54
N LEU A 150 2.33 4.03 -8.28
CA LEU A 150 3.55 3.64 -8.96
C LEU A 150 3.87 2.16 -8.77
N PHE A 151 3.78 1.66 -7.53
CA PHE A 151 3.97 0.25 -7.22
C PHE A 151 2.98 -0.64 -7.96
N LYS A 152 1.70 -0.29 -7.93
CA LYS A 152 0.63 -1.07 -8.62
C LYS A 152 0.83 -1.06 -10.13
N ALA A 153 1.32 0.02 -10.71
CA ALA A 153 1.62 0.10 -12.14
C ALA A 153 2.79 -0.83 -12.51
N ALA A 154 3.89 -0.78 -11.77
CA ALA A 154 5.03 -1.68 -11.95
C ALA A 154 4.64 -3.15 -11.73
N ASP A 155 3.86 -3.42 -10.68
CA ASP A 155 3.36 -4.76 -10.37
C ASP A 155 2.48 -5.32 -11.50
N LYS A 156 1.64 -4.50 -12.12
CA LYS A 156 0.83 -4.89 -13.28
C LYS A 156 1.71 -5.21 -14.49
N ARG A 157 2.72 -4.39 -14.76
CA ARG A 157 3.62 -4.58 -15.91
C ARG A 157 4.41 -5.89 -15.81
N TYR A 158 5.02 -6.14 -14.65
CA TYR A 158 5.81 -7.36 -14.43
C TYR A 158 4.97 -8.57 -14.03
N GLY A 159 3.72 -8.38 -13.65
CA GLY A 159 2.82 -9.44 -13.21
C GLY A 159 2.00 -10.06 -14.32
N THR A 160 2.02 -9.49 -15.51
CA THR A 160 1.34 -10.09 -16.66
C THR A 160 2.08 -11.38 -17.03
N LYS A 161 1.39 -12.51 -17.00
CA LYS A 161 1.92 -13.81 -17.40
C LYS A 161 2.49 -13.69 -18.83
N VAL A 162 3.79 -13.56 -18.94
CA VAL A 162 4.47 -13.94 -20.19
C VAL A 162 4.36 -15.45 -20.24
N SER A 163 3.75 -15.96 -21.31
CA SER A 163 3.38 -17.35 -21.47
C SER A 163 4.51 -18.28 -21.00
N GLY A 164 4.17 -19.09 -20.02
CA GLY A 164 4.89 -20.31 -19.76
C GLY A 164 5.74 -20.38 -18.50
N ASN A 165 6.13 -19.33 -17.77
CA ASN A 165 7.04 -19.51 -16.64
C ASN A 165 7.00 -18.47 -15.51
N GLN A 166 7.00 -18.97 -14.28
CA GLN A 166 7.82 -18.63 -13.09
C GLN A 166 8.09 -17.15 -12.74
N ILE A 167 7.51 -16.19 -13.41
CA ILE A 167 7.72 -14.75 -13.15
C ILE A 167 7.10 -14.32 -11.81
N GLY A 168 6.20 -15.11 -11.24
CA GLY A 168 5.57 -14.80 -9.95
C GLY A 168 6.56 -14.63 -8.79
N GLU A 169 7.64 -15.41 -8.75
CA GLU A 169 8.68 -15.27 -7.72
C GLU A 169 9.64 -14.12 -8.02
N LEU A 170 10.01 -13.95 -9.28
CA LEU A 170 10.86 -12.84 -9.73
C LEU A 170 10.18 -11.49 -9.55
N LYS A 171 8.88 -11.40 -9.78
CA LYS A 171 8.08 -10.21 -9.56
C LYS A 171 8.26 -9.60 -8.17
N GLN A 172 8.32 -10.42 -7.14
CA GLN A 172 8.50 -9.96 -5.76
C GLN A 172 9.86 -9.29 -5.52
N VAL A 173 10.82 -9.53 -6.38
CA VAL A 173 12.14 -8.91 -6.34
C VAL A 173 12.23 -7.78 -7.37
N VAL A 174 11.82 -8.03 -8.61
CA VAL A 174 11.96 -7.07 -9.72
C VAL A 174 11.21 -5.77 -9.42
N VAL A 175 9.93 -5.83 -9.02
CA VAL A 175 9.11 -4.62 -8.78
C VAL A 175 9.75 -3.67 -7.76
N PRO A 176 10.09 -4.09 -6.54
CA PRO A 176 10.66 -3.17 -5.56
C PRO A 176 12.04 -2.65 -5.95
N TYR A 177 12.88 -3.46 -6.60
CA TYR A 177 14.19 -2.99 -7.07
C TYR A 177 14.08 -2.02 -8.24
N THR A 178 13.14 -2.23 -9.17
CA THR A 178 12.87 -1.28 -10.26
C THR A 178 12.48 0.09 -9.68
N LEU A 179 11.60 0.12 -8.68
CA LEU A 179 11.17 1.36 -8.05
C LEU A 179 12.29 2.03 -7.24
N SER A 180 13.08 1.25 -6.53
CA SER A 180 14.24 1.78 -5.81
C SER A 180 15.28 2.35 -6.79
N LEU A 181 15.53 1.67 -7.90
CA LEU A 181 16.43 2.14 -8.94
C LEU A 181 15.90 3.40 -9.63
N LEU A 182 14.60 3.47 -9.89
CA LEU A 182 13.95 4.67 -10.42
C LEU A 182 14.16 5.87 -9.48
N ASN A 183 14.02 5.68 -8.17
CA ASN A 183 14.31 6.72 -7.18
C ASN A 183 15.76 7.20 -7.24
N ILE A 184 16.71 6.29 -7.37
CA ILE A 184 18.16 6.60 -7.51
C ILE A 184 18.41 7.39 -8.80
N ILE A 185 17.94 6.89 -9.94
CA ILE A 185 18.17 7.50 -11.26
C ILE A 185 17.60 8.91 -11.32
N THR A 186 16.44 9.12 -10.72
CA THR A 186 15.81 10.45 -10.63
C THR A 186 16.40 11.32 -9.52
N ALA A 187 17.37 10.82 -8.76
CA ALA A 187 17.95 11.48 -7.59
C ALA A 187 16.88 11.98 -6.59
N GLY A 188 15.83 11.17 -6.38
CA GLY A 188 14.70 11.51 -5.52
C GLY A 188 13.78 12.61 -6.07
N LYS A 189 13.96 13.04 -7.31
CA LYS A 189 13.24 14.20 -7.91
C LYS A 189 12.06 13.79 -8.79
N LEU A 190 11.64 12.51 -8.77
CA LEU A 190 10.41 12.12 -9.46
C LEU A 190 9.22 12.89 -8.84
N ASP A 191 8.44 13.53 -9.71
CA ASP A 191 7.28 14.31 -9.27
C ASP A 191 6.13 13.37 -8.84
N LEU A 192 6.21 12.91 -7.59
CA LEU A 192 5.20 12.06 -6.96
C LEU A 192 3.87 12.81 -6.80
N TYR A 193 3.92 14.14 -6.58
CA TYR A 193 2.69 14.93 -6.50
C TYR A 193 1.92 14.93 -7.82
N LYS A 194 2.61 14.96 -8.96
CA LYS A 194 1.96 14.82 -10.27
C LYS A 194 1.28 13.45 -10.45
N ILE A 195 1.91 12.37 -9.93
CA ILE A 195 1.29 11.03 -9.94
C ILE A 195 0.03 11.03 -9.07
N TRP A 196 0.08 11.62 -7.87
CA TRP A 196 -1.09 11.81 -7.02
C TRP A 196 -2.19 12.60 -7.72
N LYS A 197 -1.87 13.74 -8.33
CA LYS A 197 -2.85 14.59 -9.04
C LYS A 197 -3.51 13.89 -10.21
N ASN A 198 -2.79 13.08 -10.94
CA ASN A 198 -3.32 12.35 -12.09
C ASN A 198 -3.96 11.01 -11.73
N GLN A 199 -3.73 10.48 -10.52
CA GLN A 199 -4.17 9.15 -10.07
C GLN A 199 -3.68 8.00 -10.98
N HIS A 200 -2.70 8.24 -11.82
CA HIS A 200 -2.00 7.26 -12.66
C HIS A 200 -0.59 7.74 -13.02
N ILE A 201 0.25 6.85 -13.54
CA ILE A 201 1.56 7.22 -14.10
C ILE A 201 1.40 7.59 -15.58
N SER A 202 2.27 8.47 -16.08
CA SER A 202 2.30 8.79 -17.50
C SER A 202 2.73 7.59 -18.35
N MET A 203 2.37 7.60 -19.62
CA MET A 203 2.79 6.56 -20.58
C MET A 203 4.31 6.48 -20.65
N ALA A 204 5.01 7.61 -20.75
CA ALA A 204 6.48 7.66 -20.78
C ALA A 204 7.11 7.02 -19.52
N LEU A 205 6.54 7.27 -18.31
CA LEU A 205 7.01 6.62 -17.08
C LEU A 205 6.69 5.13 -17.07
N SER A 206 5.54 4.73 -17.59
CA SER A 206 5.17 3.32 -17.75
C SER A 206 6.12 2.56 -18.68
N ASP A 207 6.55 3.19 -19.77
CA ASP A 207 7.47 2.58 -20.71
C ASP A 207 8.91 2.53 -20.18
N PHE A 208 9.26 3.47 -19.31
CA PHE A 208 10.55 3.49 -18.64
C PHE A 208 10.68 2.40 -17.55
N ILE A 209 9.61 2.06 -16.84
CA ILE A 209 9.54 1.00 -15.83
C ILE A 209 9.58 -0.38 -16.52
#